data_12a70a53c1e9a14a2a172b89f42ff4a1
#
_entry.id   12a70a53c1e9a14a2a172b89f42ff4a1
#
_cell.length_a   1.000
_cell.length_b   1.000
_cell.length_c   1.000
_cell.angle_alpha   90.00
_cell.angle_beta   90.00
_cell.angle_gamma   90.00
#
_symmetry.space_group_name_H-M   'P 1'
#
loop_
_entity.id
_entity.type
_entity.pdbx_description
1 polymer ?
#
loop_
_entity_poly.entity_id
_entity_poly.type
_entity_poly.pdbx_seq_one_letter_code
_entity_poly.pdbx_strand_id
1 'polypeptide(L)'
;LATSGMLAGGPSVEYLKNLSEDKRHSLIFSCYQPKGSLGHRIRDGETELQVMENGKVKMMNIKMDVHKVEITNHSDRRQLMNYIKRCNPTPRKVIIQHGEASRCLDLASSIHKQFRIETIVPKNLEAVRIK
;
A
#
# COMPACT_ATOMS: atom_id res chain seq x y z
N LEU A 1 0.19 16.30 -10.81
CA LEU A 1 0.91 15.28 -10.03
C LEU A 1 1.55 15.95 -8.83
N ALA A 2 1.42 15.35 -7.66
CA ALA A 2 2.01 15.83 -6.42
C ALA A 2 2.68 14.68 -5.64
N THR A 3 3.79 14.96 -5.00
CA THR A 3 4.39 14.10 -3.97
C THR A 3 3.66 14.40 -2.65
N SER A 4 3.65 13.61 -1.80
CA SER A 4 3.65 12.31 -1.27
C SER A 4 2.38 11.54 -1.66
N GLY A 5 2.49 10.50 -2.43
CA GLY A 5 1.32 9.75 -2.94
C GLY A 5 0.46 9.09 -1.84
N MET A 6 1.02 8.88 -0.66
CA MET A 6 0.31 8.31 0.49
C MET A 6 -0.41 9.37 1.35
N LEU A 7 -0.46 10.63 0.94
CA LEU A 7 -1.03 11.74 1.72
C LEU A 7 -0.51 11.81 3.18
N ALA A 8 0.78 11.52 3.35
CA ALA A 8 1.43 11.55 4.66
C ALA A 8 2.01 12.93 5.02
N GLY A 9 1.86 13.91 4.13
CA GLY A 9 2.37 15.28 4.27
C GLY A 9 2.82 15.85 2.93
N GLY A 10 3.41 17.04 2.95
CA GLY A 10 3.96 17.71 1.78
C GLY A 10 2.91 18.24 0.80
N PRO A 11 3.31 18.55 -0.46
CA PRO A 11 2.48 19.24 -1.43
C PRO A 11 1.13 18.58 -1.70
N SER A 12 1.05 17.25 -1.70
CA SER A 12 -0.21 16.52 -1.96
C SER A 12 -1.29 16.81 -0.92
N VAL A 13 -0.90 16.94 0.36
CA VAL A 13 -1.84 17.27 1.43
C VAL A 13 -2.28 18.73 1.34
N GLU A 14 -1.38 19.63 0.98
CA GLU A 14 -1.73 21.04 0.79
C GLU A 14 -2.70 21.23 -0.41
N TYR A 15 -2.46 20.56 -1.53
CA TYR A 15 -3.41 20.55 -2.63
C TYR A 15 -4.75 19.95 -2.23
N LEU A 16 -4.74 18.85 -1.48
CA LEU A 16 -5.98 18.25 -0.98
C LEU A 16 -6.79 19.24 -0.16
N LYS A 17 -6.16 19.95 0.81
CA LYS A 17 -6.83 20.95 1.65
C LYS A 17 -7.48 22.07 0.81
N ASN A 18 -6.80 22.49 -0.25
CA ASN A 18 -7.27 23.60 -1.07
C ASN A 18 -8.33 23.21 -2.13
N LEU A 19 -8.35 21.95 -2.54
CA LEU A 19 -9.16 21.48 -3.67
C LEU A 19 -10.31 20.55 -3.27
N SER A 20 -10.30 20.02 -2.04
CA SER A 20 -11.20 18.95 -1.57
C SER A 20 -12.68 19.30 -1.66
N GLU A 21 -13.04 20.57 -1.48
CA GLU A 21 -14.45 21.02 -1.41
C GLU A 21 -15.07 21.33 -2.78
N ASP A 22 -14.30 21.29 -3.87
CA ASP A 22 -14.79 21.60 -5.21
C ASP A 22 -15.04 20.30 -6.01
N LYS A 23 -16.30 20.07 -6.36
CA LYS A 23 -16.75 18.91 -7.14
C LYS A 23 -16.14 18.80 -8.56
N ARG A 24 -15.54 19.87 -9.06
CA ARG A 24 -14.90 19.87 -10.38
C ARG A 24 -13.54 19.17 -10.36
N HIS A 25 -12.98 18.90 -9.18
CA HIS A 25 -11.70 18.25 -9.03
C HIS A 25 -11.85 16.74 -8.85
N SER A 26 -10.77 16.03 -9.16
CA SER A 26 -10.66 14.58 -8.94
C SER A 26 -9.38 14.26 -8.19
N LEU A 27 -9.47 13.38 -7.19
CA LEU A 27 -8.34 12.79 -6.50
C LEU A 27 -8.11 11.39 -7.03
N ILE A 28 -6.93 11.15 -7.60
CA ILE A 28 -6.57 9.86 -8.17
C ILE A 28 -5.44 9.24 -7.34
N PHE A 29 -5.73 8.16 -6.64
CA PHE A 29 -4.73 7.36 -5.94
C PHE A 29 -4.06 6.40 -6.91
N SER A 30 -2.76 6.58 -7.12
CA SER A 30 -1.92 5.71 -7.97
C SER A 30 -1.02 4.77 -7.20
N CYS A 31 -1.08 4.79 -5.85
CA CYS A 31 -0.23 3.97 -5.00
C CYS A 31 -0.98 3.45 -3.77
N TYR A 32 -0.33 2.54 -3.06
CA TYR A 32 -0.83 1.98 -1.81
C TYR A 32 -1.10 3.07 -0.77
N GLN A 33 -2.22 2.92 -0.05
CA GLN A 33 -2.59 3.75 1.08
C GLN A 33 -2.54 2.91 2.36
N PRO A 34 -1.66 3.22 3.33
CA PRO A 34 -1.58 2.47 4.58
C PRO A 34 -2.89 2.49 5.35
N LYS A 35 -3.26 1.35 5.95
CA LYS A 35 -4.48 1.24 6.75
C LYS A 35 -4.52 2.31 7.84
N GLY A 36 -5.64 3.02 7.94
CA GLY A 36 -5.84 4.10 8.90
C GLY A 36 -5.23 5.45 8.50
N SER A 37 -4.47 5.53 7.38
CA SER A 37 -3.96 6.81 6.88
C SER A 37 -5.08 7.69 6.31
N LEU A 38 -4.79 9.00 6.16
CA LEU A 38 -5.70 9.95 5.55
C LEU A 38 -6.18 9.47 4.17
N GLY A 39 -5.26 9.04 3.32
CA GLY A 39 -5.58 8.54 1.99
C GLY A 39 -6.43 7.26 2.01
N HIS A 40 -6.19 6.35 2.98
CA HIS A 40 -7.02 5.15 3.14
C HIS A 40 -8.46 5.50 3.49
N ARG A 41 -8.66 6.40 4.46
CA ARG A 41 -9.98 6.85 4.89
C ARG A 41 -10.77 7.50 3.76
N ILE A 42 -10.14 8.40 2.99
CA ILE A 42 -10.75 9.02 1.81
C ILE A 42 -11.10 7.98 0.74
N ARG A 43 -10.18 7.07 0.45
CA ARG A 43 -10.39 5.99 -0.54
C ARG A 43 -11.56 5.08 -0.14
N ASP A 44 -11.75 4.86 1.15
CA ASP A 44 -12.82 4.01 1.68
C ASP A 44 -14.16 4.77 1.81
N GLY A 45 -14.22 6.02 1.34
CA GLY A 45 -15.45 6.80 1.21
C GLY A 45 -15.73 7.77 2.36
N GLU A 46 -14.77 8.02 3.24
CA GLU A 46 -14.95 9.02 4.29
C GLU A 46 -14.89 10.42 3.68
N THR A 47 -15.97 11.19 3.88
CA THR A 47 -16.15 12.52 3.29
C THR A 47 -15.87 13.67 4.24
N GLU A 48 -15.83 13.43 5.55
CA GLU A 48 -15.58 14.43 6.59
C GLU A 48 -14.37 14.01 7.41
N LEU A 49 -13.29 14.77 7.36
CA LEU A 49 -12.02 14.42 7.94
C LEU A 49 -11.46 15.54 8.81
N GLN A 50 -10.87 15.17 9.94
CA GLN A 50 -10.11 16.10 10.75
C GLN A 50 -8.67 16.16 10.25
N VAL A 51 -8.20 17.35 9.94
CA VAL A 51 -6.82 17.61 9.53
C VAL A 51 -6.19 18.66 10.45
N MET A 52 -4.89 18.56 10.64
CA MET A 52 -4.14 19.59 11.35
C MET A 52 -3.75 20.70 10.38
N GLU A 53 -4.10 21.93 10.74
CA GLU A 53 -3.69 23.11 10.00
C GLU A 53 -3.23 24.19 11.00
N ASN A 54 -1.99 24.64 10.89
CA ASN A 54 -1.37 25.62 11.78
C ASN A 54 -1.54 25.31 13.28
N GLY A 55 -1.38 24.02 13.65
CA GLY A 55 -1.52 23.55 15.03
C GLY A 55 -2.96 23.46 15.54
N LYS A 56 -3.95 23.68 14.69
CA LYS A 56 -5.38 23.57 15.03
C LYS A 56 -6.02 22.44 14.24
N VAL A 57 -6.99 21.78 14.85
CA VAL A 57 -7.84 20.79 14.17
C VAL A 57 -8.88 21.53 13.34
N LYS A 58 -8.93 21.21 12.04
CA LYS A 58 -9.92 21.75 11.10
C LYS A 58 -10.68 20.60 10.45
N MET A 59 -11.97 20.76 10.25
CA MET A 59 -12.78 19.83 9.44
C MET A 59 -12.54 20.12 7.97
N MET A 60 -12.31 19.05 7.20
CA MET A 60 -12.15 19.08 5.75
C MET A 60 -13.21 18.18 5.12
N ASN A 61 -13.95 18.73 4.17
CA ASN A 61 -14.97 17.98 3.43
C ASN A 61 -14.42 17.56 2.07
N ILE A 62 -14.60 16.28 1.74
CA ILE A 62 -14.24 15.73 0.43
C ILE A 62 -15.48 15.73 -0.45
N LYS A 63 -15.57 16.69 -1.37
CA LYS A 63 -16.65 16.82 -2.36
C LYS A 63 -16.18 16.45 -3.77
N MET A 64 -14.85 16.34 -3.98
CA MET A 64 -14.24 15.95 -5.23
C MET A 64 -14.48 14.46 -5.50
N ASP A 65 -14.39 14.05 -6.77
CA ASP A 65 -14.44 12.66 -7.16
C ASP A 65 -13.15 11.94 -6.73
N VAL A 66 -13.30 10.73 -6.18
CA VAL A 66 -12.17 9.92 -5.72
C VAL A 66 -12.04 8.65 -6.54
N HIS A 67 -10.87 8.46 -7.16
CA HIS A 67 -10.57 7.33 -8.02
C HIS A 67 -9.35 6.57 -7.53
N LYS A 68 -9.32 5.26 -7.78
CA LYS A 68 -8.15 4.41 -7.58
C LYS A 68 -7.71 3.87 -8.93
N VAL A 69 -6.43 4.06 -9.26
CA VAL A 69 -5.80 3.50 -10.46
C VAL A 69 -4.58 2.71 -10.03
N GLU A 70 -4.47 1.49 -10.49
CA GLU A 70 -3.32 0.64 -10.15
C GLU A 70 -2.17 0.88 -11.14
N ILE A 71 -1.42 1.96 -10.91
CA ILE A 71 -0.16 2.26 -11.59
C ILE A 71 0.95 2.09 -10.56
N THR A 72 1.53 0.90 -10.48
CA THR A 72 2.57 0.60 -9.50
C THR A 72 3.75 -0.10 -10.15
N ASN A 73 4.96 0.22 -9.67
CA ASN A 73 6.18 -0.51 -10.00
C ASN A 73 6.37 -1.77 -9.12
N HIS A 74 5.45 -2.01 -8.17
CA HIS A 74 5.50 -3.20 -7.33
C HIS A 74 4.84 -4.37 -8.04
N SER A 75 5.46 -5.53 -7.95
CA SER A 75 4.91 -6.78 -8.48
C SER A 75 3.65 -7.21 -7.73
N ASP A 76 2.63 -7.59 -8.48
CA ASP A 76 1.45 -8.24 -7.91
C ASP A 76 1.72 -9.71 -7.53
N ARG A 77 0.75 -10.33 -6.86
CA ARG A 77 0.85 -11.74 -6.47
C ARG A 77 1.17 -12.68 -7.64
N ARG A 78 0.52 -12.48 -8.79
CA ARG A 78 0.71 -13.32 -9.98
C ARG A 78 2.13 -13.17 -10.52
N GLN A 79 2.65 -11.96 -10.54
CA GLN A 79 4.01 -11.68 -10.98
C GLN A 79 5.04 -12.29 -10.04
N LEU A 80 4.84 -12.21 -8.71
CA LEU A 80 5.70 -12.84 -7.71
C LEU A 80 5.71 -14.37 -7.85
N MET A 81 4.55 -15.00 -8.01
CA MET A 81 4.45 -16.44 -8.24
C MET A 81 5.14 -16.87 -9.54
N ASN A 82 4.96 -16.11 -10.62
CA ASN A 82 5.61 -16.37 -11.91
C ASN A 82 7.13 -16.17 -11.82
N TYR A 83 7.60 -15.19 -11.06
CA TYR A 83 9.02 -14.98 -10.83
C TYR A 83 9.65 -16.21 -10.19
N ILE A 84 9.08 -16.72 -9.09
CA ILE A 84 9.58 -17.93 -8.41
C ILE A 84 9.55 -19.14 -9.33
N LYS A 85 8.47 -19.33 -10.10
CA LYS A 85 8.35 -20.41 -11.08
C LYS A 85 9.47 -20.40 -12.12
N ARG A 86 9.96 -19.21 -12.49
CA ARG A 86 10.98 -19.03 -13.54
C ARG A 86 12.40 -19.01 -12.99
N CYS A 87 12.60 -19.04 -11.68
CA CYS A 87 13.95 -19.13 -11.11
C CYS A 87 14.63 -20.42 -11.53
N ASN A 88 15.85 -20.30 -12.02
CA ASN A 88 16.71 -21.44 -12.35
C ASN A 88 18.12 -21.20 -11.77
N PRO A 89 18.60 -21.99 -10.82
CA PRO A 89 17.90 -23.14 -10.21
C PRO A 89 16.72 -22.72 -9.35
N THR A 90 15.78 -23.63 -9.15
CA THR A 90 14.64 -23.43 -8.23
C THR A 90 15.13 -23.14 -6.82
N PRO A 91 14.68 -22.09 -6.15
CA PRO A 91 15.12 -21.76 -4.80
C PRO A 91 14.68 -22.85 -3.80
N ARG A 92 15.57 -23.21 -2.89
CA ARG A 92 15.23 -24.15 -1.81
C ARG A 92 14.38 -23.51 -0.74
N LYS A 93 14.57 -22.20 -0.53
CA LYS A 93 13.91 -21.41 0.51
C LYS A 93 13.56 -20.03 -0.02
N VAL A 94 12.39 -19.52 0.36
CA VAL A 94 11.93 -18.16 0.04
C VAL A 94 11.60 -17.44 1.33
N ILE A 95 12.23 -16.30 1.54
CA ILE A 95 11.97 -15.40 2.67
C ILE A 95 11.08 -14.27 2.17
N ILE A 96 9.93 -14.07 2.81
CA ILE A 96 8.92 -13.08 2.42
C ILE A 96 8.85 -12.01 3.49
N GLN A 97 9.06 -10.77 3.09
CA GLN A 97 9.06 -9.61 3.98
C GLN A 97 8.49 -8.36 3.29
N HIS A 98 8.43 -7.25 4.01
CA HIS A 98 8.01 -5.96 3.48
C HIS A 98 6.54 -5.92 3.03
N GLY A 99 5.67 -6.59 3.76
CA GLY A 99 4.23 -6.59 3.54
C GLY A 99 3.45 -6.74 4.85
N GLU A 100 2.13 -6.60 4.75
CA GLU A 100 1.25 -6.94 5.88
C GLU A 100 1.38 -8.44 6.21
N ALA A 101 1.47 -8.77 7.50
CA ALA A 101 1.74 -10.13 7.96
C ALA A 101 0.77 -11.18 7.35
N SER A 102 -0.52 -10.86 7.29
CA SER A 102 -1.53 -11.73 6.69
C SER A 102 -1.28 -12.02 5.21
N ARG A 103 -0.89 -10.99 4.45
CA ARG A 103 -0.58 -11.11 3.02
C ARG A 103 0.71 -11.89 2.77
N CYS A 104 1.72 -11.66 3.62
CA CYS A 104 2.97 -12.41 3.55
C CYS A 104 2.75 -13.91 3.84
N LEU A 105 1.97 -14.25 4.86
CA LEU A 105 1.61 -15.62 5.21
C LEU A 105 0.78 -16.31 4.11
N ASP A 106 -0.15 -15.59 3.51
CA ASP A 106 -0.94 -16.12 2.40
C ASP A 106 -0.09 -16.41 1.15
N LEU A 107 0.83 -15.49 0.81
CA LEU A 107 1.80 -15.71 -0.28
C LEU A 107 2.72 -16.90 0.03
N ALA A 108 3.24 -16.99 1.26
CA ALA A 108 4.07 -18.10 1.72
C ALA A 108 3.37 -19.45 1.56
N SER A 109 2.13 -19.54 2.03
CA SER A 109 1.29 -20.73 1.89
C SER A 109 1.11 -21.13 0.42
N SER A 110 0.90 -20.15 -0.46
CA SER A 110 0.71 -20.42 -1.89
C SER A 110 1.97 -20.91 -2.58
N ILE A 111 3.12 -20.31 -2.27
CA ILE A 111 4.43 -20.76 -2.78
C ILE A 111 4.70 -22.19 -2.32
N HIS A 112 4.50 -22.46 -1.02
CA HIS A 112 4.71 -23.81 -0.48
C HIS A 112 3.80 -24.84 -1.13
N LYS A 113 2.49 -24.54 -1.25
CA LYS A 113 1.50 -25.44 -1.85
C LYS A 113 1.81 -25.74 -3.31
N GLN A 114 2.17 -24.72 -4.08
CA GLN A 114 2.34 -24.85 -5.53
C GLN A 114 3.71 -25.40 -5.93
N PHE A 115 4.78 -24.98 -5.25
CA PHE A 115 6.15 -25.31 -5.66
C PHE A 115 6.88 -26.23 -4.71
N ARG A 116 6.31 -26.54 -3.55
CA ARG A 116 6.93 -27.33 -2.47
C ARG A 116 8.24 -26.74 -1.95
N ILE A 117 8.38 -25.42 -2.04
CA ILE A 117 9.53 -24.67 -1.54
C ILE A 117 9.29 -24.31 -0.07
N GLU A 118 10.34 -24.39 0.74
CA GLU A 118 10.31 -23.90 2.13
C GLU A 118 10.12 -22.38 2.13
N THR A 119 9.16 -21.88 2.93
CA THR A 119 8.87 -20.45 3.04
C THR A 119 9.00 -19.97 4.46
N ILE A 120 9.55 -18.78 4.64
CA ILE A 120 9.71 -18.12 5.94
C ILE A 120 9.13 -16.72 5.85
N VAL A 121 8.34 -16.33 6.85
CA VAL A 121 7.82 -14.97 7.02
C VAL A 121 8.33 -14.44 8.37
N PRO A 122 9.50 -13.81 8.39
CA PRO A 122 10.09 -13.34 9.64
C PRO A 122 9.31 -12.16 10.22
N LYS A 123 9.24 -12.09 11.54
CA LYS A 123 8.76 -10.91 12.26
C LYS A 123 9.85 -9.84 12.30
N ASN A 124 9.46 -8.62 12.65
CA ASN A 124 10.44 -7.55 12.85
C ASN A 124 11.46 -7.98 13.93
N LEU A 125 12.74 -7.76 13.63
CA LEU A 125 13.88 -8.11 14.48
C LEU A 125 14.08 -9.63 14.71
N GLU A 126 13.37 -10.48 13.99
CA GLU A 126 13.58 -11.93 14.06
C GLU A 126 14.84 -12.34 13.27
N ALA A 127 15.71 -13.08 13.93
CA ALA A 127 16.88 -13.67 13.29
C ALA A 127 16.51 -15.00 12.64
N VAL A 128 16.80 -15.14 11.35
CA VAL A 128 16.54 -16.36 10.58
C VAL A 128 17.86 -17.01 10.17
N ARG A 129 18.04 -18.29 10.52
CA ARG A 129 19.21 -19.05 10.07
C ARG A 129 18.99 -19.55 8.65
N ILE A 130 19.89 -19.17 7.76
CA ILE A 130 19.95 -19.65 6.39
C ILE A 130 21.01 -20.77 6.34
N LYS A 131 20.58 -22.00 6.02
CA LYS A 131 21.49 -23.14 5.79
C LYS A 131 21.55 -23.45 4.31
#